data_6687641b838726dffd8979fba802b095
#
_entry.id   6687641b838726dffd8979fba802b095
#
_cell.length_a   1.000
_cell.length_b   1.000
_cell.length_c   1.000
_cell.angle_alpha   90.00
_cell.angle_beta   90.00
_cell.angle_gamma   90.00
#
_symmetry.space_group_name_H-M   'P 1'
#
loop_
_entity.id
_entity.type
_entity.pdbx_description
1 polymer ?
#
loop_
_entity_poly.entity_id
_entity_poly.type
_entity_poly.pdbx_seq_one_letter_code
_entity_poly.pdbx_strand_id
1 'polypeptide(L)'
;MTATPPRRKTARMVKLVFLCRRRSDLTHERYVELLLGGHVPLALRHHPTLRRYVVNIVEGTRGPAPPLDSIGELWFDTLADYRERLYDSPAGAGIIARDVAGFMGSTAAYVTTEHVHRTPAAPPDLGRRAPGGKLFACLERIPGMTRAAFRAHWLERHVPLALRHHATTRYVTNVVDERLSGDGPDYDGFGELAFASAEDVRGRMYLSPAGQAEIEADIPRFIARVHAYLVAEYVERW
;
A
#
# COMPACT_ATOMS: atom_id res chain seq x y z
N MET A 1 -6.90 29.16 37.40
CA MET A 1 -6.16 28.92 36.13
C MET A 1 -6.00 27.42 36.02
N THR A 2 -6.85 26.77 35.26
CA THR A 2 -6.82 25.33 35.03
C THR A 2 -5.91 25.05 33.82
N ALA A 3 -4.76 24.38 34.06
CA ALA A 3 -3.84 24.01 33.03
C ALA A 3 -4.49 22.97 32.12
N THR A 4 -4.56 23.26 30.81
CA THR A 4 -4.99 22.30 29.78
C THR A 4 -3.98 21.17 29.74
N PRO A 5 -4.39 19.89 29.84
CA PRO A 5 -3.48 18.78 29.76
C PRO A 5 -2.78 18.76 28.38
N PRO A 6 -1.49 18.38 28.31
CA PRO A 6 -0.77 18.33 27.03
C PRO A 6 -1.46 17.33 26.09
N ARG A 7 -1.75 17.75 24.86
CA ARG A 7 -2.21 16.87 23.78
C ARG A 7 -1.20 15.73 23.66
N ARG A 8 -1.62 14.49 23.98
CA ARG A 8 -0.84 13.30 23.67
C ARG A 8 -0.54 13.35 22.17
N LYS A 9 0.74 13.44 21.80
CA LYS A 9 1.18 13.12 20.43
C LYS A 9 0.66 11.72 20.15
N THR A 10 -0.31 11.58 19.26
CA THR A 10 -0.72 10.26 18.76
C THR A 10 0.52 9.59 18.19
N ALA A 11 0.96 8.51 18.82
CA ALA A 11 2.09 7.74 18.32
C ALA A 11 1.75 7.34 16.88
N ARG A 12 2.70 7.51 15.97
CA ARG A 12 2.51 7.18 14.56
C ARG A 12 2.40 5.66 14.45
N MET A 13 1.28 5.16 13.90
CA MET A 13 1.10 3.74 13.63
C MET A 13 2.18 3.24 12.67
N VAL A 14 2.54 1.99 12.83
CA VAL A 14 3.38 1.24 11.88
C VAL A 14 2.47 0.70 10.77
N LYS A 15 2.87 0.88 9.52
CA LYS A 15 2.19 0.33 8.34
C LYS A 15 3.03 -0.81 7.76
N LEU A 16 2.37 -1.93 7.51
CA LEU A 16 2.94 -3.04 6.75
C LEU A 16 2.27 -3.13 5.39
N VAL A 17 3.07 -3.39 4.37
CA VAL A 17 2.62 -3.65 3.00
C VAL A 17 2.96 -5.08 2.63
N PHE A 18 1.95 -5.83 2.18
CA PHE A 18 2.06 -7.22 1.75
C PHE A 18 1.82 -7.31 0.25
N LEU A 19 2.80 -7.76 -0.50
CA LEU A 19 2.67 -8.07 -1.92
C LEU A 19 2.33 -9.55 -2.06
N CYS A 20 1.13 -9.87 -2.58
CA CYS A 20 0.56 -11.21 -2.51
C CYS A 20 0.34 -11.80 -3.90
N ARG A 21 0.66 -13.10 -4.03
CA ARG A 21 0.35 -13.92 -5.22
C ARG A 21 -0.52 -15.08 -4.80
N ARG A 22 -1.50 -15.40 -5.63
CA ARG A 22 -2.34 -16.59 -5.46
C ARG A 22 -1.55 -17.88 -5.65
N ARG A 23 -2.08 -18.96 -5.17
CA ARG A 23 -1.65 -20.30 -5.57
C ARG A 23 -1.83 -20.48 -7.08
N SER A 24 -0.92 -21.22 -7.69
CA SER A 24 -0.90 -21.42 -9.16
C SER A 24 -2.07 -22.23 -9.70
N ASP A 25 -2.75 -22.98 -8.83
CA ASP A 25 -3.93 -23.81 -9.16
C ASP A 25 -5.26 -23.03 -9.05
N LEU A 26 -5.22 -21.76 -8.66
CA LEU A 26 -6.42 -20.90 -8.57
C LEU A 26 -6.49 -19.90 -9.72
N THR A 27 -7.70 -19.57 -10.17
CA THR A 27 -7.92 -18.39 -11.01
C THR A 27 -7.85 -17.13 -10.15
N HIS A 28 -7.64 -15.96 -10.78
CA HIS A 28 -7.61 -14.68 -10.08
C HIS A 28 -8.95 -14.40 -9.39
N GLU A 29 -10.07 -14.66 -10.06
CA GLU A 29 -11.43 -14.46 -9.53
C GLU A 29 -11.65 -15.31 -8.28
N ARG A 30 -11.23 -16.58 -8.31
CA ARG A 30 -11.36 -17.47 -7.15
C ARG A 30 -10.49 -17.02 -5.98
N TYR A 31 -9.28 -16.54 -6.26
CA TYR A 31 -8.42 -15.93 -5.25
C TYR A 31 -9.10 -14.72 -4.59
N VAL A 32 -9.69 -13.82 -5.38
CA VAL A 32 -10.39 -12.62 -4.87
C VAL A 32 -11.58 -12.99 -4.00
N GLU A 33 -12.39 -13.99 -4.41
CA GLU A 33 -13.49 -14.49 -3.58
C GLU A 33 -13.01 -15.03 -2.24
N LEU A 34 -11.94 -15.84 -2.23
CA LEU A 34 -11.38 -16.41 -1.00
C LEU A 34 -10.76 -15.32 -0.12
N LEU A 35 -10.08 -14.34 -0.70
CA LEU A 35 -9.49 -13.24 0.04
C LEU A 35 -10.56 -12.35 0.67
N LEU A 36 -11.48 -11.79 -0.12
CA LEU A 36 -12.46 -10.81 0.38
C LEU A 36 -13.57 -11.47 1.19
N GLY A 37 -14.12 -12.61 0.73
CA GLY A 37 -15.24 -13.30 1.37
C GLY A 37 -14.83 -14.25 2.50
N GLY A 38 -13.60 -14.77 2.48
CA GLY A 38 -13.06 -15.72 3.47
C GLY A 38 -12.06 -15.10 4.43
N HIS A 39 -10.89 -14.74 3.90
CA HIS A 39 -9.75 -14.29 4.71
C HIS A 39 -10.01 -12.97 5.46
N VAL A 40 -10.56 -11.97 4.80
CA VAL A 40 -10.80 -10.64 5.41
C VAL A 40 -11.67 -10.76 6.68
N PRO A 41 -12.82 -11.43 6.70
CA PRO A 41 -13.61 -11.64 7.91
C PRO A 41 -12.83 -12.36 9.02
N LEU A 42 -12.01 -13.36 8.67
CA LEU A 42 -11.18 -14.08 9.63
C LEU A 42 -10.08 -13.18 10.22
N ALA A 43 -9.41 -12.40 9.37
CA ALA A 43 -8.39 -11.45 9.79
C ALA A 43 -8.98 -10.39 10.75
N LEU A 44 -10.15 -9.83 10.42
CA LEU A 44 -10.84 -8.87 11.28
C LEU A 44 -11.24 -9.45 12.64
N ARG A 45 -11.54 -10.76 12.69
CA ARG A 45 -11.89 -11.47 13.93
C ARG A 45 -10.67 -11.81 14.76
N HIS A 46 -9.60 -12.34 14.16
CA HIS A 46 -8.48 -12.98 14.86
C HIS A 46 -7.22 -12.10 14.97
N HIS A 47 -7.23 -10.86 14.43
CA HIS A 47 -6.14 -9.90 14.58
C HIS A 47 -6.56 -8.74 15.51
N PRO A 48 -6.48 -8.90 16.86
CA PRO A 48 -6.99 -7.94 17.82
C PRO A 48 -6.21 -6.61 17.82
N THR A 49 -4.96 -6.63 17.39
CA THR A 49 -4.09 -5.45 17.34
C THR A 49 -4.14 -4.69 15.99
N LEU A 50 -4.83 -5.24 14.99
CA LEU A 50 -5.01 -4.62 13.69
C LEU A 50 -5.87 -3.35 13.80
N ARG A 51 -5.33 -2.18 13.44
CA ARG A 51 -6.01 -0.88 13.55
C ARG A 51 -6.70 -0.46 12.27
N ARG A 52 -6.01 -0.64 11.13
CA ARG A 52 -6.56 -0.38 9.80
C ARG A 52 -6.21 -1.52 8.88
N TYR A 53 -7.07 -1.80 7.92
CA TYR A 53 -6.88 -2.83 6.93
C TYR A 53 -7.43 -2.40 5.58
N VAL A 54 -6.56 -2.39 4.57
CA VAL A 54 -6.91 -2.10 3.18
C VAL A 54 -6.43 -3.26 2.31
N VAL A 55 -7.29 -3.70 1.42
CA VAL A 55 -6.99 -4.70 0.39
C VAL A 55 -7.06 -4.02 -0.97
N ASN A 56 -5.99 -4.12 -1.74
CA ASN A 56 -5.93 -3.66 -3.11
C ASN A 56 -5.89 -4.88 -4.02
N ILE A 57 -6.94 -5.13 -4.78
CA ILE A 57 -7.00 -6.18 -5.79
C ILE A 57 -6.33 -5.68 -7.07
N VAL A 58 -5.37 -6.41 -7.59
CA VAL A 58 -4.67 -6.04 -8.83
C VAL A 58 -5.57 -6.34 -10.02
N GLU A 59 -5.91 -5.31 -10.80
CA GLU A 59 -6.73 -5.41 -12.02
C GLU A 59 -5.89 -5.31 -13.30
N GLY A 60 -4.62 -4.91 -13.18
CA GLY A 60 -3.71 -4.77 -14.31
C GLY A 60 -2.41 -4.07 -13.93
N THR A 61 -1.56 -3.86 -14.91
CA THR A 61 -0.27 -3.17 -14.73
C THR A 61 -0.12 -2.01 -15.71
N ARG A 62 0.68 -1.03 -15.34
CA ARG A 62 1.15 0.02 -16.24
C ARG A 62 2.62 -0.25 -16.57
N GLY A 63 2.85 -0.91 -17.69
CA GLY A 63 4.18 -1.40 -18.09
C GLY A 63 4.53 -2.75 -17.47
N PRO A 64 5.75 -3.25 -17.69
CA PRO A 64 6.22 -4.52 -17.15
C PRO A 64 6.28 -4.50 -15.61
N ALA A 65 5.69 -5.52 -14.98
CA ALA A 65 5.73 -5.69 -13.52
C ALA A 65 5.66 -7.19 -13.18
N PRO A 66 6.26 -7.62 -12.04
CA PRO A 66 6.08 -8.97 -11.54
C PRO A 66 4.60 -9.27 -11.30
N PRO A 67 4.13 -10.51 -11.51
CA PRO A 67 2.74 -10.84 -11.27
C PRO A 67 2.39 -10.69 -9.79
N LEU A 68 1.34 -9.95 -9.49
CA LEU A 68 0.70 -9.86 -8.18
C LEU A 68 -0.81 -10.01 -8.35
N ASP A 69 -1.48 -10.52 -7.33
CA ASP A 69 -2.94 -10.65 -7.29
C ASP A 69 -3.58 -9.66 -6.34
N SER A 70 -2.90 -9.34 -5.23
CA SER A 70 -3.34 -8.29 -4.32
C SER A 70 -2.19 -7.65 -3.57
N ILE A 71 -2.48 -6.47 -2.98
CA ILE A 71 -1.58 -5.75 -2.08
C ILE A 71 -2.37 -5.46 -0.80
N GLY A 72 -1.94 -6.05 0.31
CA GLY A 72 -2.51 -5.82 1.64
C GLY A 72 -1.79 -4.68 2.34
N GLU A 73 -2.54 -3.79 2.96
CA GLU A 73 -2.00 -2.69 3.78
C GLU A 73 -2.59 -2.83 5.18
N LEU A 74 -1.73 -3.03 6.19
CA LEU A 74 -2.12 -3.29 7.56
C LEU A 74 -1.44 -2.30 8.50
N TRP A 75 -2.20 -1.67 9.42
CA TRP A 75 -1.64 -0.74 10.40
C TRP A 75 -1.81 -1.29 11.81
N PHE A 76 -0.76 -1.11 12.60
CA PHE A 76 -0.67 -1.48 14.01
C PHE A 76 -0.16 -0.30 14.83
N ASP A 77 -0.44 -0.27 16.14
CA ASP A 77 0.12 0.78 17.00
C ASP A 77 1.65 0.68 17.07
N THR A 78 2.18 -0.55 17.07
CA THR A 78 3.62 -0.85 17.11
C THR A 78 3.97 -2.07 16.26
N LEU A 79 5.24 -2.22 15.88
CA LEU A 79 5.71 -3.43 15.19
C LEU A 79 5.64 -4.68 16.09
N ALA A 80 5.76 -4.51 17.41
CA ALA A 80 5.58 -5.60 18.38
C ALA A 80 4.13 -6.14 18.38
N ASP A 81 3.13 -5.29 18.12
CA ASP A 81 1.74 -5.73 17.97
C ASP A 81 1.58 -6.74 16.82
N TYR A 82 2.31 -6.51 15.71
CA TYR A 82 2.33 -7.46 14.61
C TYR A 82 3.16 -8.72 14.93
N ARG A 83 4.37 -8.56 15.47
CA ARG A 83 5.31 -9.67 15.66
C ARG A 83 4.90 -10.63 16.77
N GLU A 84 4.31 -10.13 17.85
CA GLU A 84 4.11 -10.88 19.10
C GLU A 84 2.64 -11.05 19.48
N ARG A 85 1.75 -10.17 18.99
CA ARG A 85 0.35 -10.09 19.40
C ARG A 85 -0.63 -10.06 18.22
N LEU A 86 -0.19 -10.53 17.05
CA LEU A 86 -1.01 -10.52 15.83
C LEU A 86 -2.31 -11.31 16.03
N TYR A 87 -2.26 -12.45 16.74
CA TYR A 87 -3.40 -13.35 16.89
C TYR A 87 -4.02 -13.26 18.29
N ASP A 88 -5.35 -13.42 18.34
CA ASP A 88 -6.11 -13.46 19.59
C ASP A 88 -5.82 -14.71 20.42
N SER A 89 -5.44 -15.81 19.77
CA SER A 89 -5.19 -17.11 20.41
C SER A 89 -4.39 -18.04 19.50
N PRO A 90 -3.76 -19.11 20.04
CA PRO A 90 -3.16 -20.17 19.21
C PRO A 90 -4.16 -20.84 18.26
N ALA A 91 -5.42 -20.96 18.66
CA ALA A 91 -6.48 -21.50 17.81
C ALA A 91 -6.78 -20.55 16.62
N GLY A 92 -6.89 -19.23 16.89
CA GLY A 92 -7.05 -18.21 15.86
C GLY A 92 -5.88 -18.19 14.89
N ALA A 93 -4.64 -18.28 15.38
CA ALA A 93 -3.45 -18.40 14.53
C ALA A 93 -3.54 -19.65 13.61
N GLY A 94 -3.97 -20.79 14.14
CA GLY A 94 -4.16 -22.00 13.35
C GLY A 94 -5.27 -21.91 12.30
N ILE A 95 -6.34 -21.15 12.59
CA ILE A 95 -7.42 -20.87 11.62
C ILE A 95 -6.87 -20.03 10.47
N ILE A 96 -6.22 -18.92 10.76
CA ILE A 96 -5.62 -18.03 9.74
C ILE A 96 -4.58 -18.76 8.91
N ALA A 97 -3.69 -19.55 9.53
CA ALA A 97 -2.66 -20.29 8.82
C ALA A 97 -3.24 -21.29 7.79
N ARG A 98 -4.30 -22.05 8.18
CA ARG A 98 -4.99 -22.97 7.26
C ARG A 98 -5.71 -22.24 6.14
N ASP A 99 -6.37 -21.14 6.45
CA ASP A 99 -7.05 -20.29 5.47
C ASP A 99 -6.07 -19.74 4.44
N VAL A 100 -4.99 -19.09 4.88
CA VAL A 100 -3.93 -18.56 4.01
C VAL A 100 -3.32 -19.64 3.13
N ALA A 101 -3.03 -20.83 3.66
CA ALA A 101 -2.49 -21.95 2.89
C ALA A 101 -3.48 -22.44 1.79
N GLY A 102 -4.77 -22.14 1.93
CA GLY A 102 -5.81 -22.51 0.97
C GLY A 102 -5.79 -21.67 -0.31
N PHE A 103 -5.26 -20.44 -0.29
CA PHE A 103 -5.34 -19.56 -1.45
C PHE A 103 -4.06 -18.78 -1.76
N MET A 104 -3.17 -18.56 -0.78
CA MET A 104 -1.96 -17.77 -0.92
C MET A 104 -0.80 -18.64 -1.42
N GLY A 105 -0.18 -18.25 -2.54
CA GLY A 105 1.00 -18.91 -3.10
C GLY A 105 2.29 -18.31 -2.55
N SER A 106 2.41 -17.00 -2.52
CA SER A 106 3.55 -16.32 -1.93
C SER A 106 3.21 -14.91 -1.46
N THR A 107 3.95 -14.43 -0.48
CA THR A 107 3.87 -13.06 0.02
C THR A 107 5.26 -12.50 0.27
N ALA A 108 5.43 -11.19 0.03
CA ALA A 108 6.56 -10.42 0.54
C ALA A 108 6.02 -9.28 1.40
N ALA A 109 6.56 -9.13 2.61
CA ALA A 109 6.09 -8.15 3.59
C ALA A 109 7.16 -7.09 3.87
N TYR A 110 6.71 -5.83 3.98
CA TYR A 110 7.55 -4.66 4.20
C TYR A 110 7.00 -3.80 5.32
N VAL A 111 7.87 -3.35 6.23
CA VAL A 111 7.56 -2.27 7.18
C VAL A 111 7.79 -0.95 6.48
N THR A 112 6.85 -0.03 6.61
CA THR A 112 6.93 1.26 5.94
C THR A 112 6.63 2.42 6.87
N THR A 113 7.28 3.54 6.57
CA THR A 113 6.93 4.85 7.10
C THR A 113 6.01 5.56 6.12
N GLU A 114 4.74 5.71 6.49
CA GLU A 114 3.71 6.36 5.67
C GLU A 114 3.80 7.89 5.75
N HIS A 115 3.65 8.57 4.61
CA HIS A 115 3.48 10.03 4.50
C HIS A 115 2.25 10.33 3.65
N VAL A 116 1.23 10.93 4.27
CA VAL A 116 0.01 11.34 3.58
C VAL A 116 0.16 12.78 3.10
N HIS A 117 0.11 12.99 1.79
CA HIS A 117 0.32 14.29 1.15
C HIS A 117 -0.98 14.94 0.67
N ARG A 118 -1.97 14.11 0.29
CA ARG A 118 -3.32 14.54 -0.07
C ARG A 118 -4.32 13.52 0.46
N THR A 119 -5.35 13.98 1.16
CA THR A 119 -6.44 13.16 1.69
C THR A 119 -7.69 13.30 0.83
N PRO A 120 -8.54 12.28 0.70
CA PRO A 120 -9.82 12.39 0.03
C PRO A 120 -10.76 13.29 0.84
N ALA A 121 -11.78 13.84 0.16
CA ALA A 121 -12.77 14.74 0.78
C ALA A 121 -13.73 14.01 1.75
N ALA A 122 -13.92 12.72 1.61
CA ALA A 122 -14.82 11.91 2.42
C ALA A 122 -14.10 10.67 2.98
N PRO A 123 -14.54 10.14 4.15
CA PRO A 123 -14.06 8.88 4.66
C PRO A 123 -14.46 7.73 3.71
N PRO A 124 -13.71 6.61 3.72
CA PRO A 124 -14.04 5.46 2.87
C PRO A 124 -15.26 4.70 3.38
N ASP A 125 -16.04 4.11 2.45
CA ASP A 125 -17.05 3.11 2.76
C ASP A 125 -16.38 1.78 3.07
N LEU A 126 -16.65 1.21 4.27
CA LEU A 126 -16.03 -0.04 4.70
C LEU A 126 -16.63 -1.26 3.98
N GLY A 127 -15.79 -2.22 3.65
CA GLY A 127 -16.16 -3.49 3.02
C GLY A 127 -16.67 -3.34 1.59
N ARG A 128 -16.45 -2.18 0.94
CA ARG A 128 -16.85 -1.92 -0.43
C ARG A 128 -15.69 -1.46 -1.28
N ARG A 129 -15.78 -1.73 -2.58
CA ARG A 129 -14.86 -1.16 -3.55
C ARG A 129 -14.90 0.38 -3.46
N ALA A 130 -13.76 1.00 -3.24
CA ALA A 130 -13.64 2.45 -3.27
C ALA A 130 -13.95 2.99 -4.68
N PRO A 131 -14.63 4.15 -4.79
CA PRO A 131 -14.86 4.79 -6.07
C PRO A 131 -13.55 5.29 -6.69
N GLY A 132 -13.55 5.51 -8.00
CA GLY A 132 -12.40 6.01 -8.73
C GLY A 132 -11.43 4.92 -9.18
N GLY A 133 -10.18 5.30 -9.35
CA GLY A 133 -9.09 4.40 -9.72
C GLY A 133 -7.86 4.65 -8.85
N LYS A 134 -7.07 3.61 -8.60
CA LYS A 134 -5.84 3.72 -7.82
C LYS A 134 -4.67 3.09 -8.58
N LEU A 135 -3.54 3.80 -8.59
CA LEU A 135 -2.24 3.28 -8.98
C LEU A 135 -1.44 3.00 -7.72
N PHE A 136 -0.90 1.78 -7.63
CA PHE A 136 0.07 1.39 -6.60
C PHE A 136 1.41 1.15 -7.28
N ALA A 137 2.42 1.96 -6.94
CA ALA A 137 3.75 1.93 -7.56
C ALA A 137 4.79 1.40 -6.56
N CYS A 138 5.50 0.35 -6.94
CA CYS A 138 6.64 -0.19 -6.20
C CYS A 138 7.92 0.38 -6.82
N LEU A 139 8.78 0.98 -6.00
CA LEU A 139 9.92 1.79 -6.43
C LEU A 139 11.25 1.18 -5.98
N GLU A 140 12.20 1.08 -6.93
CA GLU A 140 13.60 0.76 -6.66
C GLU A 140 14.45 2.01 -6.96
N ARG A 141 15.30 2.42 -6.00
CA ARG A 141 16.20 3.57 -6.20
C ARG A 141 17.30 3.27 -7.21
N ILE A 142 17.91 4.31 -7.76
CA ILE A 142 19.06 4.17 -8.67
C ILE A 142 20.26 3.53 -7.92
N PRO A 143 21.07 2.72 -8.61
CA PRO A 143 22.30 2.16 -8.05
C PRO A 143 23.22 3.24 -7.49
N GLY A 144 23.85 2.98 -6.35
CA GLY A 144 24.74 3.91 -5.68
C GLY A 144 24.07 5.00 -4.84
N MET A 145 22.76 5.24 -4.99
CA MET A 145 22.03 6.16 -4.12
C MET A 145 21.78 5.50 -2.75
N THR A 146 22.01 6.24 -1.66
CA THR A 146 21.64 5.76 -0.33
C THR A 146 20.14 5.83 -0.09
N ARG A 147 19.59 5.01 0.82
CA ARG A 147 18.17 5.07 1.21
C ARG A 147 17.80 6.46 1.75
N ALA A 148 18.69 7.10 2.48
CA ALA A 148 18.47 8.45 3.00
C ALA A 148 18.36 9.49 1.87
N ALA A 149 19.24 9.42 0.86
CA ALA A 149 19.20 10.30 -0.32
C ALA A 149 17.94 10.06 -1.16
N PHE A 150 17.53 8.80 -1.39
CA PHE A 150 16.28 8.43 -2.05
C PHE A 150 15.09 9.04 -1.32
N ARG A 151 14.99 8.83 0.00
CA ARG A 151 13.91 9.39 0.83
C ARG A 151 13.86 10.92 0.73
N ALA A 152 14.99 11.59 0.87
CA ALA A 152 15.06 13.05 0.81
C ALA A 152 14.62 13.56 -0.58
N HIS A 153 15.13 12.99 -1.68
CA HIS A 153 14.71 13.35 -3.02
C HIS A 153 13.21 13.14 -3.23
N TRP A 154 12.72 11.96 -2.85
CA TRP A 154 11.31 11.62 -3.04
C TRP A 154 10.39 12.58 -2.30
N LEU A 155 10.63 12.78 -0.99
CA LEU A 155 9.73 13.57 -0.13
C LEU A 155 9.86 15.09 -0.35
N GLU A 156 11.08 15.60 -0.59
CA GLU A 156 11.35 17.04 -0.62
C GLU A 156 11.32 17.65 -2.03
N ARG A 157 11.51 16.81 -3.07
CA ARG A 157 11.54 17.26 -4.48
C ARG A 157 10.41 16.67 -5.31
N HIS A 158 10.31 15.34 -5.38
CA HIS A 158 9.33 14.69 -6.24
C HIS A 158 7.88 14.86 -5.74
N VAL A 159 7.63 14.74 -4.43
CA VAL A 159 6.28 14.94 -3.86
C VAL A 159 5.70 16.31 -4.17
N PRO A 160 6.42 17.44 -4.01
CA PRO A 160 5.92 18.75 -4.44
C PRO A 160 5.59 18.83 -5.93
N LEU A 161 6.38 18.19 -6.80
CA LEU A 161 6.08 18.11 -8.23
C LEU A 161 4.81 17.27 -8.47
N ALA A 162 4.71 16.11 -7.86
CA ALA A 162 3.57 15.22 -7.98
C ALA A 162 2.26 15.90 -7.52
N LEU A 163 2.28 16.61 -6.41
CA LEU A 163 1.12 17.37 -5.90
C LEU A 163 0.67 18.48 -6.83
N ARG A 164 1.59 19.08 -7.60
CA ARG A 164 1.33 20.16 -8.54
C ARG A 164 0.80 19.65 -9.87
N HIS A 165 1.29 18.50 -10.32
CA HIS A 165 1.08 18.04 -11.68
C HIS A 165 0.21 16.81 -11.86
N HIS A 166 -0.02 16.01 -10.80
CA HIS A 166 -0.96 14.89 -10.88
C HIS A 166 -2.39 15.29 -10.51
N ALA A 167 -3.35 14.77 -11.25
CA ALA A 167 -4.79 14.94 -11.02
C ALA A 167 -5.32 14.02 -9.88
N THR A 168 -4.51 13.79 -8.84
CA THR A 168 -4.85 12.85 -7.76
C THR A 168 -5.88 13.40 -6.80
N THR A 169 -6.79 12.54 -6.32
CA THR A 169 -7.70 12.82 -5.20
C THR A 169 -7.09 12.43 -3.86
N ARG A 170 -6.18 11.43 -3.84
CA ARG A 170 -5.36 11.04 -2.69
C ARG A 170 -3.94 10.74 -3.18
N TYR A 171 -2.96 11.14 -2.37
CA TYR A 171 -1.55 10.83 -2.62
C TYR A 171 -0.85 10.46 -1.30
N VAL A 172 -0.28 9.26 -1.28
CA VAL A 172 0.45 8.71 -0.13
C VAL A 172 1.78 8.15 -0.62
N THR A 173 2.84 8.35 0.15
CA THR A 173 4.12 7.67 -0.04
C THR A 173 4.46 6.84 1.18
N ASN A 174 4.95 5.63 0.95
CA ASN A 174 5.36 4.68 1.98
C ASN A 174 6.85 4.38 1.76
N VAL A 175 7.71 4.98 2.57
CA VAL A 175 9.15 4.70 2.53
C VAL A 175 9.40 3.36 3.19
N VAL A 176 10.07 2.43 2.52
CA VAL A 176 10.40 1.13 3.08
C VAL A 176 11.52 1.27 4.11
N ASP A 177 11.23 0.83 5.33
CA ASP A 177 12.21 0.80 6.43
C ASP A 177 12.90 -0.57 6.49
N GLU A 178 12.13 -1.67 6.32
CA GLU A 178 12.59 -3.05 6.43
C GLU A 178 11.75 -3.98 5.56
N ARG A 179 12.37 -4.98 4.91
CA ARG A 179 11.67 -6.15 4.38
C ARG A 179 11.60 -7.22 5.46
N LEU A 180 10.39 -7.58 5.88
CA LEU A 180 10.16 -8.53 6.98
C LEU A 180 10.28 -9.99 6.53
N SER A 181 9.74 -10.31 5.35
CA SER A 181 9.66 -11.70 4.89
C SER A 181 9.44 -11.80 3.38
N GLY A 182 9.62 -13.01 2.84
CA GLY A 182 9.39 -13.36 1.46
C GLY A 182 10.55 -13.01 0.51
N ASP A 183 10.47 -13.51 -0.71
CA ASP A 183 11.48 -13.36 -1.77
C ASP A 183 11.17 -12.18 -2.72
N GLY A 184 10.51 -11.16 -2.21
CA GLY A 184 10.20 -9.95 -2.98
C GLY A 184 11.44 -9.12 -3.29
N PRO A 185 11.38 -8.25 -4.34
CA PRO A 185 12.44 -7.30 -4.64
C PRO A 185 12.76 -6.36 -3.47
N ASP A 186 13.97 -5.81 -3.45
CA ASP A 186 14.39 -4.81 -2.47
C ASP A 186 13.82 -3.43 -2.86
N TYR A 187 12.49 -3.28 -2.73
CA TYR A 187 11.86 -2.00 -2.92
C TYR A 187 12.28 -0.99 -1.85
N ASP A 188 12.38 0.28 -2.25
CA ASP A 188 12.72 1.41 -1.39
C ASP A 188 11.49 2.22 -0.99
N GLY A 189 10.38 2.04 -1.72
CA GLY A 189 9.15 2.73 -1.41
C GLY A 189 7.95 2.28 -2.23
N PHE A 190 6.75 2.64 -1.73
CA PHE A 190 5.48 2.41 -2.41
C PHE A 190 4.72 3.73 -2.52
N GLY A 191 4.36 4.11 -3.75
CA GLY A 191 3.54 5.28 -4.04
C GLY A 191 2.09 4.87 -4.28
N GLU A 192 1.15 5.56 -3.64
CA GLU A 192 -0.28 5.36 -3.82
C GLU A 192 -0.90 6.63 -4.41
N LEU A 193 -1.43 6.54 -5.60
CA LEU A 193 -2.08 7.64 -6.31
C LEU A 193 -3.52 7.24 -6.62
N ALA A 194 -4.49 7.87 -5.95
CA ALA A 194 -5.90 7.70 -6.27
C ALA A 194 -6.38 8.85 -7.17
N PHE A 195 -7.32 8.53 -8.05
CA PHE A 195 -7.90 9.43 -9.05
C PHE A 195 -9.42 9.35 -9.02
N ALA A 196 -10.10 10.32 -9.61
CA ALA A 196 -11.55 10.39 -9.64
C ALA A 196 -12.18 9.22 -10.42
N SER A 197 -11.48 8.66 -11.40
CA SER A 197 -11.94 7.51 -12.19
C SER A 197 -10.80 6.56 -12.58
N ALA A 198 -11.14 5.34 -12.96
CA ALA A 198 -10.18 4.40 -13.54
C ALA A 198 -9.64 4.87 -14.92
N GLU A 199 -10.42 5.68 -15.63
CA GLU A 199 -9.99 6.29 -16.90
C GLU A 199 -8.90 7.33 -16.68
N ASP A 200 -9.01 8.13 -15.60
CA ASP A 200 -7.97 9.11 -15.25
C ASP A 200 -6.64 8.44 -14.95
N VAL A 201 -6.64 7.28 -14.28
CA VAL A 201 -5.41 6.50 -14.05
C VAL A 201 -4.77 6.06 -15.37
N ARG A 202 -5.57 5.73 -16.39
CA ARG A 202 -5.06 5.23 -17.68
C ARG A 202 -4.58 6.33 -18.61
N GLY A 203 -5.28 7.46 -18.67
CA GLY A 203 -5.07 8.47 -19.70
C GLY A 203 -4.94 9.91 -19.24
N ARG A 204 -5.32 10.25 -18.01
CA ARG A 204 -5.36 11.64 -17.52
C ARG A 204 -4.68 11.83 -16.16
N MET A 205 -3.57 11.12 -15.95
CA MET A 205 -2.83 11.21 -14.69
C MET A 205 -2.25 12.59 -14.41
N TYR A 206 -1.99 13.36 -15.47
CA TYR A 206 -1.33 14.66 -15.38
C TYR A 206 -2.29 15.78 -15.74
N LEU A 207 -2.15 16.93 -15.07
CA LEU A 207 -2.95 18.12 -15.32
C LEU A 207 -2.55 18.85 -16.62
N SER A 208 -1.33 18.62 -17.13
CA SER A 208 -0.85 19.18 -18.37
C SER A 208 0.31 18.37 -18.97
N PRO A 209 0.57 18.48 -20.31
CA PRO A 209 1.77 17.87 -20.92
C PRO A 209 3.09 18.41 -20.35
N ALA A 210 3.16 19.69 -20.01
CA ALA A 210 4.35 20.28 -19.37
C ALA A 210 4.60 19.68 -17.98
N GLY A 211 3.56 19.50 -17.16
CA GLY A 211 3.66 18.85 -15.87
C GLY A 211 4.06 17.39 -15.97
N GLN A 212 3.58 16.67 -16.98
CA GLN A 212 4.03 15.31 -17.28
C GLN A 212 5.54 15.29 -17.56
N ALA A 213 6.02 16.18 -18.43
CA ALA A 213 7.44 16.25 -18.78
C ALA A 213 8.33 16.56 -17.57
N GLU A 214 7.89 17.43 -16.65
CA GLU A 214 8.62 17.71 -15.39
C GLU A 214 8.72 16.47 -14.49
N ILE A 215 7.63 15.73 -14.31
CA ILE A 215 7.59 14.48 -13.53
C ILE A 215 8.51 13.42 -14.18
N GLU A 216 8.37 13.20 -15.49
CA GLU A 216 9.15 12.21 -16.22
C GLU A 216 10.65 12.53 -16.24
N ALA A 217 11.03 13.81 -16.24
CA ALA A 217 12.42 14.25 -16.13
C ALA A 217 13.00 14.08 -14.72
N ASP A 218 12.17 14.08 -13.67
CA ASP A 218 12.63 13.91 -12.29
C ASP A 218 12.77 12.43 -11.89
N ILE A 219 11.88 11.53 -12.35
CA ILE A 219 11.88 10.10 -12.00
C ILE A 219 13.27 9.46 -12.14
N PRO A 220 14.00 9.54 -13.27
CA PRO A 220 15.28 8.85 -13.44
C PRO A 220 16.42 9.40 -12.55
N ARG A 221 16.19 10.51 -11.85
CA ARG A 221 17.19 11.08 -10.92
C ARG A 221 17.26 10.32 -9.59
N PHE A 222 16.24 9.51 -9.26
CA PHE A 222 16.21 8.78 -8.00
C PHE A 222 15.60 7.36 -8.10
N ILE A 223 14.85 7.07 -9.17
CA ILE A 223 14.20 5.77 -9.41
C ILE A 223 14.84 5.09 -10.62
N ALA A 224 15.34 3.87 -10.40
CA ALA A 224 15.82 2.99 -11.48
C ALA A 224 14.70 2.15 -12.07
N ARG A 225 13.73 1.71 -11.24
CA ARG A 225 12.63 0.86 -11.68
C ARG A 225 11.33 1.19 -10.96
N VAL A 226 10.24 1.21 -11.71
CA VAL A 226 8.87 1.32 -11.22
C VAL A 226 8.08 0.10 -11.68
N HIS A 227 7.45 -0.61 -10.73
CA HIS A 227 6.42 -1.59 -11.05
C HIS A 227 5.08 -1.01 -10.61
N ALA A 228 4.22 -0.67 -11.58
CA ALA A 228 2.98 0.05 -11.32
C ALA A 228 1.76 -0.84 -11.58
N TYR A 229 0.90 -0.96 -10.57
CA TYR A 229 -0.30 -1.78 -10.57
C TYR A 229 -1.55 -0.90 -10.55
N LEU A 230 -2.50 -1.21 -11.42
CA LEU A 230 -3.86 -0.68 -11.36
C LEU A 230 -4.64 -1.54 -10.39
N VAL A 231 -5.21 -0.95 -9.35
CA VAL A 231 -5.84 -1.71 -8.27
C VAL A 231 -7.25 -1.22 -7.95
N ALA A 232 -8.12 -2.17 -7.57
CA ALA A 232 -9.37 -1.90 -6.89
C ALA A 232 -9.13 -1.92 -5.39
N GLU A 233 -9.40 -0.80 -4.72
CA GLU A 233 -9.21 -0.65 -3.28
C GLU A 233 -10.48 -1.03 -2.52
N TYR A 234 -10.30 -1.81 -1.44
CA TYR A 234 -11.32 -2.16 -0.45
C TYR A 234 -10.79 -1.78 0.94
N VAL A 235 -11.51 -0.90 1.63
CA VAL A 235 -11.15 -0.50 3.01
C VAL A 235 -11.97 -1.35 3.96
N GLU A 236 -11.32 -2.25 4.69
CA GLU A 236 -11.98 -3.25 5.52
C GLU A 236 -12.05 -2.81 7.00
N ARG A 237 -11.10 -1.98 7.44
CA ARG A 237 -11.07 -1.32 8.75
C ARG A 237 -10.36 0.02 8.64
N TRP A 238 -10.93 1.04 9.32
CA TRP A 238 -10.36 2.40 9.28
C TRP A 238 -10.40 3.09 10.66
#